data_b2fd5cfc72e49e3edfc114be29bca3bc
#
_entry.id   b2fd5cfc72e49e3edfc114be29bca3bc
#
_cell.length_a   1.000
_cell.length_b   1.000
_cell.length_c   1.000
_cell.angle_alpha   90.00
_cell.angle_beta   90.00
_cell.angle_gamma   90.00
#
_symmetry.space_group_name_H-M   'P 1'
#
loop_
_entity.id
_entity.type
_entity.pdbx_description
1 polymer ?
#
loop_
_entity_poly.entity_id
_entity_poly.type
_entity_poly.pdbx_seq_one_letter_code
_entity_poly.pdbx_strand_id
1 'polypeptide(L)'
;MKRSLTALTVTAVVAAAALTLTGCSGSTPTEDAAGATAGTDPVALTMWGTYGNGGNTAQTDVLNDTLIPSFEASHPGITVEYVDIPYDSLKQKLTTGAAAGELPDLARVDIGWVPQFASLGVLASLDETMDDFTTLADATYPGSLATNAWDGHYYGLPLDTNTRVLVTSQAALDAAGMSASPATFDELETMAANLEGTGIALFADSGLQGWNVLPWIWSGGGEITDEGLTTSSGYLDSAASVAAVQMLVDLYQADAIPNLITGNSGATSTSDGLPSTQYATILDGPWMRDIWTGQYPDFTPIYAPVPAGDGGSVSVVGGEDIVIPASSSNQDAAAEFVRFTQSDEFQLAMAQVGQMPVVESAGSAAAQADPFYEPFATQLATAKPRLAIPQSSEVDTILSTELTPAFDGSTTVQVALTRAAEQIDALLASS
;
A
#
# COMPACT_ATOMS: atom_id res chain seq x y z
N MET A 1 37.26 32.40 34.34
CA MET A 1 37.35 33.66 33.59
C MET A 1 35.94 34.06 33.16
N LYS A 2 35.51 35.22 33.68
CA LYS A 2 34.18 35.84 33.47
C LYS A 2 34.16 36.56 32.11
N ARG A 3 33.06 36.46 31.34
CA ARG A 3 32.58 37.42 30.35
C ARG A 3 31.09 37.15 30.16
N SER A 4 30.21 37.92 30.71
CA SER A 4 29.66 39.24 30.37
C SER A 4 28.52 39.17 29.38
N LEU A 5 27.26 39.23 29.91
CA LEU A 5 26.00 39.44 29.18
C LEU A 5 25.98 40.88 28.59
N THR A 6 25.47 41.01 27.37
CA THR A 6 25.03 42.32 26.85
C THR A 6 23.57 42.17 26.37
N ALA A 7 22.69 42.85 27.07
CA ALA A 7 21.28 43.01 26.71
C ALA A 7 21.14 44.09 25.65
N LEU A 8 20.37 43.83 24.59
CA LEU A 8 19.94 44.87 23.64
C LEU A 8 18.42 45.09 23.81
N THR A 9 18.11 46.26 24.30
CA THR A 9 16.76 46.83 24.36
C THR A 9 16.39 47.40 23.01
N VAL A 10 15.25 47.00 22.42
CA VAL A 10 14.66 47.64 21.24
C VAL A 10 13.37 48.35 21.65
N THR A 11 13.36 49.62 21.43
CA THR A 11 12.32 50.59 21.76
C THR A 11 11.18 50.53 20.74
N ALA A 12 9.94 50.41 21.21
CA ALA A 12 8.74 50.49 20.39
C ALA A 12 8.42 51.97 20.05
N VAL A 13 8.15 52.24 18.77
CA VAL A 13 7.58 53.49 18.31
C VAL A 13 6.14 53.22 17.85
N VAL A 14 5.20 53.82 18.58
CA VAL A 14 3.78 53.90 18.26
C VAL A 14 3.57 55.14 17.38
N ALA A 15 3.02 54.93 16.16
CA ALA A 15 2.52 56.02 15.32
C ALA A 15 1.00 55.89 15.17
N ALA A 16 0.29 56.77 15.79
CA ALA A 16 -1.15 56.98 15.58
C ALA A 16 -1.37 57.89 14.36
N ALA A 17 -2.24 57.48 13.45
CA ALA A 17 -2.74 58.35 12.38
C ALA A 17 -4.27 58.36 12.39
N ALA A 18 -4.76 59.61 12.43
CA ALA A 18 -6.15 60.01 12.66
C ALA A 18 -7.05 59.86 11.40
N LEU A 19 -8.31 59.57 11.67
CA LEU A 19 -9.43 59.61 10.72
C LEU A 19 -9.75 61.03 10.28
N THR A 20 -10.01 61.24 9.00
CA THR A 20 -10.84 62.36 8.49
C THR A 20 -12.00 61.80 7.66
N LEU A 21 -13.20 62.00 8.19
CA LEU A 21 -14.46 61.90 7.46
C LEU A 21 -14.67 63.15 6.61
N THR A 22 -15.01 63.03 5.34
CA THR A 22 -15.79 64.02 4.59
C THR A 22 -16.81 63.30 3.72
N GLY A 23 -18.03 63.80 3.82
CA GLY A 23 -19.24 63.17 3.33
C GLY A 23 -19.70 63.58 1.96
N CYS A 24 -20.69 62.83 1.50
CA CYS A 24 -21.86 63.08 0.64
C CYS A 24 -21.73 63.81 -0.71
N SER A 25 -22.03 63.11 -1.75
CA SER A 25 -23.20 63.51 -2.58
C SER A 25 -23.60 62.35 -3.52
N GLY A 26 -24.90 62.13 -3.64
CA GLY A 26 -25.52 60.96 -4.26
C GLY A 26 -25.54 61.02 -5.78
N SER A 27 -25.64 59.85 -6.37
CA SER A 27 -26.20 59.61 -7.71
C SER A 27 -26.90 58.24 -7.69
N THR A 28 -28.10 58.22 -8.18
CA THR A 28 -29.06 57.09 -8.30
C THR A 28 -28.53 55.90 -9.10
N PRO A 29 -29.03 54.68 -8.81
CA PRO A 29 -28.50 53.45 -9.34
C PRO A 29 -29.04 53.16 -10.73
N THR A 30 -28.15 52.73 -11.62
CA THR A 30 -28.50 51.96 -12.81
C THR A 30 -28.31 50.49 -12.47
N GLU A 31 -29.38 49.74 -12.44
CA GLU A 31 -29.37 48.27 -12.39
C GLU A 31 -28.72 47.75 -13.70
N ASP A 32 -27.52 47.20 -13.56
CA ASP A 32 -27.02 46.17 -14.45
C ASP A 32 -26.73 44.94 -13.55
N ALA A 33 -27.69 44.02 -13.64
CA ALA A 33 -27.54 42.69 -13.04
C ALA A 33 -26.52 41.89 -13.88
N ALA A 34 -25.24 42.05 -13.60
CA ALA A 34 -24.26 41.07 -13.92
C ALA A 34 -24.23 40.10 -12.74
N GLY A 35 -24.65 38.85 -12.95
CA GLY A 35 -24.61 37.79 -11.96
C GLY A 35 -23.22 37.64 -11.45
N ALA A 36 -22.99 38.04 -10.20
CA ALA A 36 -21.86 37.61 -9.45
C ALA A 36 -22.07 36.11 -9.20
N THR A 37 -21.40 35.27 -9.95
CA THR A 37 -21.07 33.92 -9.49
C THR A 37 -20.35 34.11 -8.17
N ALA A 38 -20.92 33.60 -7.10
CA ALA A 38 -20.26 33.51 -5.81
C ALA A 38 -18.98 32.67 -6.06
N GLY A 39 -17.85 33.32 -6.21
CA GLY A 39 -16.56 32.67 -6.23
C GLY A 39 -16.36 32.12 -4.82
N THR A 40 -16.34 30.82 -4.68
CA THR A 40 -15.77 30.18 -3.50
C THR A 40 -14.32 30.65 -3.37
N ASP A 41 -13.89 30.99 -2.17
CA ASP A 41 -12.49 31.33 -1.93
C ASP A 41 -11.58 30.18 -2.43
N PRO A 42 -10.42 30.50 -3.03
CA PRO A 42 -9.51 29.45 -3.50
C PRO A 42 -9.11 28.51 -2.38
N VAL A 43 -9.16 27.20 -2.62
CA VAL A 43 -8.81 26.14 -1.68
C VAL A 43 -7.51 25.48 -2.14
N ALA A 44 -6.53 25.38 -1.24
CA ALA A 44 -5.33 24.60 -1.45
C ALA A 44 -5.40 23.32 -0.61
N LEU A 45 -5.42 22.17 -1.29
CA LEU A 45 -5.41 20.84 -0.68
C LEU A 45 -3.98 20.35 -0.56
N THR A 46 -3.66 19.71 0.55
CA THR A 46 -2.41 18.94 0.72
C THR A 46 -2.73 17.46 0.69
N MET A 47 -2.04 16.71 -0.17
CA MET A 47 -2.13 15.25 -0.26
C MET A 47 -0.81 14.61 0.16
N TRP A 48 -0.84 13.68 1.12
CA TRP A 48 0.31 12.84 1.45
C TRP A 48 0.20 11.47 0.79
N GLY A 49 1.32 10.96 0.28
CA GLY A 49 1.36 9.65 -0.35
C GLY A 49 2.77 9.11 -0.53
N THR A 50 2.89 7.98 -1.24
CA THR A 50 4.11 7.17 -1.33
C THR A 50 4.48 6.82 -2.78
N TYR A 51 4.05 7.62 -3.76
CA TYR A 51 4.28 7.30 -5.18
C TYR A 51 5.74 7.31 -5.60
N GLY A 52 6.64 8.06 -4.89
CA GLY A 52 8.09 8.04 -5.11
C GLY A 52 8.83 6.91 -4.39
N ASN A 53 8.10 5.97 -3.76
CA ASN A 53 8.71 4.87 -3.03
C ASN A 53 9.62 4.00 -3.92
N GLY A 54 10.74 3.53 -3.37
CA GLY A 54 11.72 2.74 -4.12
C GLY A 54 12.47 3.49 -5.22
N GLY A 55 12.35 4.83 -5.27
CA GLY A 55 12.96 5.67 -6.30
C GLY A 55 12.20 5.68 -7.62
N ASN A 56 10.95 5.22 -7.63
CA ASN A 56 10.08 5.29 -8.80
C ASN A 56 9.52 6.70 -8.97
N THR A 57 10.09 7.48 -9.92
CA THR A 57 9.60 8.83 -10.21
C THR A 57 8.43 8.83 -11.20
N ALA A 58 8.23 7.76 -11.97
CA ALA A 58 7.23 7.73 -13.03
C ALA A 58 5.80 7.98 -12.51
N GLN A 59 5.43 7.39 -11.37
CA GLN A 59 4.14 7.61 -10.73
C GLN A 59 3.98 9.04 -10.22
N THR A 60 5.02 9.56 -9.56
CA THR A 60 5.06 10.94 -9.05
C THR A 60 4.99 11.95 -10.20
N ASP A 61 5.72 11.68 -11.31
CA ASP A 61 5.74 12.54 -12.48
C ASP A 61 4.36 12.57 -13.18
N VAL A 62 3.71 11.41 -13.37
CA VAL A 62 2.33 11.35 -13.92
C VAL A 62 1.34 12.10 -13.03
N LEU A 63 1.43 11.93 -11.71
CA LEU A 63 0.55 12.64 -10.79
C LEU A 63 0.75 14.16 -10.87
N ASN A 64 1.99 14.65 -10.76
CA ASN A 64 2.29 16.06 -10.66
C ASN A 64 2.23 16.80 -12.00
N ASP A 65 2.65 16.15 -13.10
CA ASP A 65 2.81 16.81 -14.39
C ASP A 65 1.57 16.64 -15.30
N THR A 66 0.69 15.68 -14.98
CA THR A 66 -0.49 15.38 -15.81
C THR A 66 -1.79 15.42 -15.01
N LEU A 67 -1.94 14.63 -13.96
CA LEU A 67 -3.24 14.41 -13.31
C LEU A 67 -3.65 15.58 -12.42
N ILE A 68 -2.78 16.11 -11.58
CA ILE A 68 -3.09 17.31 -10.78
C ILE A 68 -3.39 18.50 -11.67
N PRO A 69 -2.61 18.84 -12.70
CA PRO A 69 -2.96 19.93 -13.64
C PRO A 69 -4.29 19.70 -14.36
N SER A 70 -4.66 18.48 -14.74
CA SER A 70 -5.95 18.17 -15.36
C SER A 70 -7.11 18.40 -14.38
N PHE A 71 -6.95 17.94 -13.13
CA PHE A 71 -7.92 18.21 -12.07
C PHE A 71 -8.11 19.71 -11.83
N GLU A 72 -7.04 20.46 -11.64
CA GLU A 72 -7.08 21.92 -11.38
C GLU A 72 -7.70 22.70 -12.55
N ALA A 73 -7.46 22.26 -13.77
CA ALA A 73 -8.08 22.87 -14.96
C ALA A 73 -9.59 22.65 -15.01
N SER A 74 -10.08 21.51 -14.52
CA SER A 74 -11.51 21.17 -14.46
C SER A 74 -12.22 21.69 -13.21
N HIS A 75 -11.47 22.06 -12.15
CA HIS A 75 -11.97 22.56 -10.87
C HIS A 75 -11.35 23.93 -10.50
N PRO A 76 -11.70 25.01 -11.24
CA PRO A 76 -11.13 26.33 -10.99
C PRO A 76 -11.33 26.78 -9.55
N GLY A 77 -10.24 27.10 -8.84
CA GLY A 77 -10.25 27.51 -7.45
C GLY A 77 -9.82 26.42 -6.46
N ILE A 78 -9.60 25.19 -6.90
CA ILE A 78 -8.99 24.14 -6.10
C ILE A 78 -7.60 23.84 -6.65
N THR A 79 -6.59 23.81 -5.76
CA THR A 79 -5.22 23.37 -6.10
C THR A 79 -4.81 22.22 -5.20
N VAL A 80 -3.93 21.35 -5.68
CA VAL A 80 -3.47 20.17 -4.93
C VAL A 80 -1.94 20.19 -4.85
N GLU A 81 -1.41 20.16 -3.63
CA GLU A 81 0.01 19.95 -3.36
C GLU A 81 0.25 18.51 -2.91
N TYR A 82 0.94 17.73 -3.74
CA TYR A 82 1.34 16.37 -3.39
C TYR A 82 2.67 16.39 -2.62
N VAL A 83 2.69 15.70 -1.47
CA VAL A 83 3.89 15.52 -0.63
C VAL A 83 4.25 14.04 -0.62
N ASP A 84 5.36 13.70 -1.26
CA ASP A 84 5.88 12.33 -1.24
C ASP A 84 6.54 12.02 0.10
N ILE A 85 6.15 10.89 0.70
CA ILE A 85 6.64 10.45 2.00
C ILE A 85 7.05 8.98 1.86
N PRO A 86 8.27 8.59 2.28
CA PRO A 86 8.66 7.19 2.26
C PRO A 86 7.65 6.31 3.00
N TYR A 87 7.31 5.15 2.39
CA TYR A 87 6.27 4.24 2.88
C TYR A 87 6.40 3.92 4.37
N ASP A 88 7.60 3.54 4.82
CA ASP A 88 7.88 3.20 6.24
C ASP A 88 7.65 4.37 7.21
N SER A 89 7.65 5.61 6.71
CA SER A 89 7.50 6.84 7.52
C SER A 89 6.08 7.36 7.52
N LEU A 90 5.27 7.05 6.48
CA LEU A 90 3.94 7.65 6.30
C LEU A 90 2.98 7.27 7.42
N LYS A 91 2.92 6.00 7.80
CA LYS A 91 2.03 5.53 8.88
C LYS A 91 2.33 6.23 10.21
N GLN A 92 3.62 6.35 10.56
CA GLN A 92 4.03 7.04 11.77
C GLN A 92 3.69 8.53 11.72
N LYS A 93 3.89 9.17 10.54
CA LYS A 93 3.58 10.59 10.34
C LYS A 93 2.07 10.86 10.46
N LEU A 94 1.22 9.99 9.89
CA LEU A 94 -0.23 10.07 10.06
C LEU A 94 -0.63 9.90 11.53
N THR A 95 -0.07 8.91 12.23
CA THR A 95 -0.35 8.66 13.65
C THR A 95 0.04 9.85 14.53
N THR A 96 1.24 10.42 14.32
CA THR A 96 1.70 11.58 15.08
C THR A 96 0.95 12.85 14.71
N GLY A 97 0.63 13.03 13.41
CA GLY A 97 -0.17 14.14 12.90
C GLY A 97 -1.60 14.14 13.46
N ALA A 98 -2.21 12.96 13.57
CA ALA A 98 -3.53 12.80 14.17
C ALA A 98 -3.54 13.28 15.63
N ALA A 99 -2.54 12.93 16.41
CA ALA A 99 -2.40 13.39 17.81
C ALA A 99 -2.10 14.90 17.94
N ALA A 100 -1.42 15.48 16.94
CA ALA A 100 -1.04 16.91 16.92
C ALA A 100 -2.10 17.81 16.25
N GLY A 101 -3.07 17.26 15.53
CA GLY A 101 -3.99 18.01 14.67
C GLY A 101 -3.32 18.57 13.41
N GLU A 102 -2.29 17.90 12.91
CA GLU A 102 -1.46 18.31 11.76
C GLU A 102 -1.53 17.25 10.65
N LEU A 103 -2.75 16.95 10.19
CA LEU A 103 -3.00 16.03 9.08
C LEU A 103 -3.17 16.80 7.76
N PRO A 104 -2.92 16.15 6.59
CA PRO A 104 -3.22 16.70 5.27
C PRO A 104 -4.73 16.74 5.03
N ASP A 105 -5.15 17.25 3.87
CA ASP A 105 -6.55 17.15 3.45
C ASP A 105 -6.89 15.79 2.82
N LEU A 106 -5.89 15.15 2.22
CA LEU A 106 -5.99 13.84 1.56
C LEU A 106 -4.79 12.98 1.92
N ALA A 107 -4.98 11.68 2.02
CA ALA A 107 -3.87 10.75 2.14
C ALA A 107 -4.09 9.50 1.29
N ARG A 108 -3.01 9.02 0.63
CA ARG A 108 -2.92 7.69 0.05
C ARG A 108 -2.35 6.77 1.12
N VAL A 109 -3.12 5.79 1.55
CA VAL A 109 -2.80 4.90 2.67
C VAL A 109 -2.87 3.43 2.25
N ASP A 110 -2.04 2.59 2.86
CA ASP A 110 -2.15 1.13 2.68
C ASP A 110 -3.53 0.64 3.13
N ILE A 111 -4.13 -0.28 2.37
CA ILE A 111 -5.44 -0.87 2.65
C ILE A 111 -5.54 -1.45 4.07
N GLY A 112 -4.45 -1.94 4.66
CA GLY A 112 -4.40 -2.50 6.00
C GLY A 112 -4.45 -1.45 7.12
N TRP A 113 -4.33 -0.14 6.81
CA TRP A 113 -4.33 0.92 7.82
C TRP A 113 -5.70 1.57 8.01
N VAL A 114 -6.60 1.46 7.03
CA VAL A 114 -7.92 2.11 7.07
C VAL A 114 -8.73 1.71 8.31
N PRO A 115 -8.89 0.43 8.66
CA PRO A 115 -9.64 0.04 9.87
C PRO A 115 -9.06 0.65 11.15
N GLN A 116 -7.73 0.74 11.27
CA GLN A 116 -7.06 1.35 12.42
C GLN A 116 -7.37 2.84 12.54
N PHE A 117 -7.18 3.61 11.47
CA PHE A 117 -7.43 5.04 11.50
C PHE A 117 -8.93 5.39 11.61
N ALA A 118 -9.79 4.56 11.01
CA ALA A 118 -11.25 4.68 11.16
C ALA A 118 -11.68 4.47 12.62
N SER A 119 -11.23 3.39 13.27
CA SER A 119 -11.55 3.09 14.67
C SER A 119 -11.09 4.18 15.65
N LEU A 120 -10.04 4.93 15.32
CA LEU A 120 -9.53 6.06 16.07
C LEU A 120 -10.27 7.38 15.77
N GLY A 121 -11.24 7.39 14.85
CA GLY A 121 -11.96 8.59 14.41
C GLY A 121 -11.08 9.58 13.65
N VAL A 122 -9.98 9.13 13.05
CA VAL A 122 -9.04 9.97 12.30
C VAL A 122 -9.54 10.26 10.89
N LEU A 123 -10.37 9.38 10.32
CA LEU A 123 -10.88 9.47 8.95
C LEU A 123 -12.34 9.92 8.92
N ALA A 124 -12.71 10.67 7.89
CA ALA A 124 -14.10 10.97 7.58
C ALA A 124 -14.78 9.76 6.95
N SER A 125 -16.04 9.51 7.29
CA SER A 125 -16.88 8.50 6.62
C SER A 125 -17.32 9.05 5.26
N LEU A 126 -16.85 8.45 4.17
CA LEU A 126 -17.12 8.94 2.81
C LEU A 126 -18.54 8.63 2.35
N ASP A 127 -19.12 7.53 2.81
CA ASP A 127 -20.53 7.17 2.54
C ASP A 127 -21.53 8.10 3.24
N GLU A 128 -21.11 8.82 4.29
CA GLU A 128 -21.92 9.85 4.94
C GLU A 128 -21.68 11.26 4.38
N THR A 129 -20.50 11.52 3.81
CA THR A 129 -20.09 12.86 3.39
C THR A 129 -20.18 13.10 1.88
N MET A 130 -20.21 12.03 1.06
CA MET A 130 -20.28 12.12 -0.39
C MET A 130 -21.64 11.61 -0.89
N ASP A 131 -22.47 12.51 -1.42
CA ASP A 131 -23.82 12.17 -1.91
C ASP A 131 -23.84 11.11 -3.03
N ASP A 132 -22.76 11.01 -3.80
CA ASP A 132 -22.57 10.08 -4.93
C ASP A 132 -21.72 8.85 -4.59
N PHE A 133 -21.37 8.64 -3.31
CA PHE A 133 -20.52 7.54 -2.87
C PHE A 133 -20.97 6.18 -3.42
N THR A 134 -22.26 5.87 -3.35
CA THR A 134 -22.81 4.60 -3.85
C THR A 134 -22.51 4.38 -5.34
N THR A 135 -22.59 5.44 -6.16
CA THR A 135 -22.29 5.34 -7.58
C THR A 135 -20.82 5.00 -7.84
N LEU A 136 -19.91 5.60 -7.09
CA LEU A 136 -18.47 5.33 -7.19
C LEU A 136 -18.15 3.92 -6.66
N ALA A 137 -18.75 3.53 -5.55
CA ALA A 137 -18.59 2.22 -4.95
C ALA A 137 -19.07 1.09 -5.89
N ASP A 138 -20.22 1.26 -6.53
CA ASP A 138 -20.79 0.28 -7.48
C ASP A 138 -19.92 0.11 -8.76
N ALA A 139 -19.09 1.10 -9.09
CA ALA A 139 -18.17 1.03 -10.23
C ALA A 139 -16.81 0.40 -9.87
N THR A 140 -16.58 0.12 -8.60
CA THR A 140 -15.30 -0.34 -8.05
C THR A 140 -15.32 -1.85 -7.83
N TYR A 141 -14.19 -2.54 -8.02
CA TYR A 141 -14.08 -3.96 -7.69
C TYR A 141 -14.45 -4.22 -6.21
N PRO A 142 -15.40 -5.12 -5.93
CA PRO A 142 -15.91 -5.34 -4.57
C PRO A 142 -14.83 -5.73 -3.56
N GLY A 143 -13.82 -6.50 -3.99
CA GLY A 143 -12.69 -6.92 -3.13
C GLY A 143 -11.81 -5.75 -2.69
N SER A 144 -11.57 -4.78 -3.59
CA SER A 144 -10.83 -3.56 -3.27
C SER A 144 -11.68 -2.60 -2.42
N LEU A 145 -12.97 -2.46 -2.73
CA LEU A 145 -13.87 -1.61 -1.94
C LEU A 145 -13.99 -2.08 -0.48
N ALA A 146 -14.01 -3.39 -0.26
CA ALA A 146 -14.15 -3.97 1.08
C ALA A 146 -13.02 -3.59 2.05
N THR A 147 -11.84 -3.20 1.55
CA THR A 147 -10.70 -2.78 2.39
C THR A 147 -10.93 -1.44 3.08
N ASN A 148 -11.88 -0.64 2.60
CA ASN A 148 -12.23 0.67 3.12
C ASN A 148 -13.35 0.63 4.18
N ALA A 149 -13.90 -0.56 4.45
CA ALA A 149 -15.03 -0.72 5.35
C ALA A 149 -14.58 -0.91 6.81
N TRP A 150 -15.23 -0.21 7.73
CA TRP A 150 -15.12 -0.40 9.17
C TRP A 150 -16.45 -0.07 9.86
N ASP A 151 -16.90 -0.93 10.77
CA ASP A 151 -18.13 -0.75 11.58
C ASP A 151 -19.36 -0.32 10.77
N GLY A 152 -19.50 -0.88 9.55
CA GLY A 152 -20.65 -0.64 8.67
C GLY A 152 -20.58 0.63 7.81
N HIS A 153 -19.48 1.38 7.88
CA HIS A 153 -19.22 2.59 7.08
C HIS A 153 -17.97 2.44 6.21
N TYR A 154 -17.82 3.33 5.23
CA TYR A 154 -16.67 3.39 4.34
C TYR A 154 -15.86 4.67 4.59
N TYR A 155 -14.57 4.51 4.86
CA TYR A 155 -13.66 5.60 5.25
C TYR A 155 -12.69 6.01 4.15
N GLY A 156 -12.82 5.45 2.97
CA GLY A 156 -12.05 5.75 1.79
C GLY A 156 -12.69 5.16 0.54
N LEU A 157 -12.00 5.38 -0.60
CA LEU A 157 -12.22 4.63 -1.83
C LEU A 157 -10.89 4.03 -2.28
N PRO A 158 -10.89 2.84 -2.89
CA PRO A 158 -9.66 2.26 -3.40
C PRO A 158 -9.05 3.17 -4.47
N LEU A 159 -7.74 3.36 -4.40
CA LEU A 159 -6.98 4.18 -5.34
C LEU A 159 -6.29 3.32 -6.38
N ASP A 160 -5.71 2.23 -5.93
CA ASP A 160 -5.16 1.15 -6.75
C ASP A 160 -5.27 -0.19 -6.02
N THR A 161 -5.16 -1.28 -6.77
CA THR A 161 -5.06 -2.63 -6.23
C THR A 161 -3.82 -3.32 -6.75
N ASN A 162 -3.35 -4.32 -6.05
CA ASN A 162 -2.23 -5.13 -6.49
C ASN A 162 -2.23 -6.51 -5.81
N THR A 163 -1.38 -7.38 -6.31
CA THR A 163 -1.06 -8.66 -5.67
C THR A 163 0.37 -9.02 -5.98
N ARG A 164 0.92 -9.94 -5.21
CA ARG A 164 2.24 -10.50 -5.47
C ARG A 164 2.12 -11.71 -6.38
N VAL A 165 3.06 -11.83 -7.30
CA VAL A 165 3.25 -13.01 -8.15
C VAL A 165 4.68 -13.52 -7.99
N LEU A 166 4.95 -14.75 -8.41
CA LEU A 166 6.32 -15.24 -8.51
C LEU A 166 7.01 -14.54 -9.66
N VAL A 167 8.13 -13.89 -9.38
CA VAL A 167 9.00 -13.28 -10.38
C VAL A 167 10.30 -14.07 -10.42
N THR A 168 10.68 -14.53 -11.62
CA THR A 168 11.81 -15.43 -11.82
C THR A 168 12.84 -14.83 -12.77
N SER A 169 14.12 -15.03 -12.49
CA SER A 169 15.22 -14.68 -13.37
C SER A 169 15.42 -15.76 -14.44
N GLN A 170 15.47 -15.40 -15.72
CA GLN A 170 15.76 -16.35 -16.81
C GLN A 170 17.14 -17.03 -16.61
N ALA A 171 18.15 -16.27 -16.17
CA ALA A 171 19.46 -16.83 -15.91
C ALA A 171 19.44 -17.91 -14.80
N ALA A 172 18.59 -17.76 -13.81
CA ALA A 172 18.40 -18.76 -12.76
C ALA A 172 17.64 -20.00 -13.27
N LEU A 173 16.64 -19.83 -14.14
CA LEU A 173 15.99 -20.97 -14.81
C LEU A 173 17.00 -21.78 -15.62
N ASP A 174 17.84 -21.10 -16.40
CA ASP A 174 18.89 -21.73 -17.21
C ASP A 174 19.89 -22.50 -16.32
N ALA A 175 20.29 -21.90 -15.19
CA ALA A 175 21.18 -22.53 -14.19
C ALA A 175 20.53 -23.76 -13.52
N ALA A 176 19.22 -23.71 -13.27
CA ALA A 176 18.44 -24.82 -12.72
C ALA A 176 18.08 -25.89 -13.77
N GLY A 177 18.33 -25.63 -15.06
CA GLY A 177 17.92 -26.51 -16.17
C GLY A 177 16.39 -26.60 -16.32
N MET A 178 15.66 -25.56 -15.92
CA MET A 178 14.20 -25.47 -16.01
C MET A 178 13.78 -24.59 -17.19
N SER A 179 12.66 -24.92 -17.83
CA SER A 179 12.13 -24.15 -18.97
C SER A 179 11.03 -23.17 -18.60
N ALA A 180 10.55 -23.18 -17.35
CA ALA A 180 9.51 -22.30 -16.83
C ALA A 180 9.67 -22.10 -15.33
N SER A 181 9.08 -21.05 -14.79
CA SER A 181 8.97 -20.82 -13.36
C SER A 181 8.24 -21.97 -12.67
N PRO A 182 8.64 -22.33 -11.42
CA PRO A 182 7.96 -23.38 -10.67
C PRO A 182 6.49 -23.03 -10.42
N ALA A 183 5.58 -23.92 -10.79
CA ALA A 183 4.14 -23.74 -10.65
C ALA A 183 3.58 -24.41 -9.38
N THR A 184 4.35 -25.27 -8.72
CA THR A 184 3.96 -25.98 -7.49
C THR A 184 5.07 -25.94 -6.45
N PHE A 185 4.75 -26.25 -5.19
CA PHE A 185 5.73 -26.38 -4.13
C PHE A 185 6.77 -27.46 -4.46
N ASP A 186 6.36 -28.62 -5.03
CA ASP A 186 7.28 -29.69 -5.43
C ASP A 186 8.26 -29.22 -6.53
N GLU A 187 7.80 -28.42 -7.47
CA GLU A 187 8.66 -27.84 -8.51
C GLU A 187 9.60 -26.79 -7.94
N LEU A 188 9.16 -26.02 -6.93
CA LEU A 188 10.00 -25.05 -6.22
C LEU A 188 11.13 -25.79 -5.46
N GLU A 189 10.83 -26.87 -4.76
CA GLU A 189 11.83 -27.73 -4.10
C GLU A 189 12.78 -28.39 -5.11
N THR A 190 12.27 -28.79 -6.26
CA THR A 190 13.09 -29.32 -7.36
C THR A 190 14.07 -28.27 -7.87
N MET A 191 13.60 -27.01 -8.04
CA MET A 191 14.46 -25.88 -8.42
C MET A 191 15.55 -25.63 -7.37
N ALA A 192 15.21 -25.71 -6.07
CA ALA A 192 16.18 -25.58 -4.98
C ALA A 192 17.31 -26.62 -5.11
N ALA A 193 16.95 -27.89 -5.29
CA ALA A 193 17.91 -28.96 -5.46
C ALA A 193 18.80 -28.78 -6.71
N ASN A 194 18.25 -28.29 -7.81
CA ASN A 194 19.00 -28.04 -9.04
C ASN A 194 19.95 -26.83 -8.94
N LEU A 195 19.67 -25.87 -8.05
CA LEU A 195 20.50 -24.71 -7.78
C LEU A 195 21.60 -24.96 -6.74
N GLU A 196 21.61 -26.12 -6.08
CA GLU A 196 22.63 -26.45 -5.07
C GLU A 196 24.04 -26.33 -5.66
N GLY A 197 24.92 -25.60 -4.97
CA GLY A 197 26.30 -25.37 -5.37
C GLY A 197 26.51 -24.35 -6.49
N THR A 198 25.44 -23.74 -7.05
CA THR A 198 25.55 -22.66 -8.05
C THR A 198 25.87 -21.30 -7.45
N GLY A 199 25.59 -21.11 -6.16
CA GLY A 199 25.68 -19.84 -5.47
C GLY A 199 24.45 -18.93 -5.67
N ILE A 200 23.41 -19.40 -6.32
CA ILE A 200 22.13 -18.71 -6.50
C ILE A 200 21.16 -19.23 -5.45
N ALA A 201 20.63 -18.35 -4.59
CA ALA A 201 19.57 -18.73 -3.67
C ALA A 201 18.23 -18.90 -4.42
N LEU A 202 17.42 -19.89 -4.03
CA LEU A 202 16.15 -20.20 -4.67
C LEU A 202 15.16 -19.04 -4.60
N PHE A 203 14.92 -18.54 -3.39
CA PHE A 203 13.87 -17.59 -3.11
C PHE A 203 14.38 -16.55 -2.10
N ALA A 204 13.98 -15.30 -2.26
CA ALA A 204 14.23 -14.25 -1.28
C ALA A 204 12.95 -13.45 -0.99
N ASP A 205 12.79 -13.07 0.27
CA ASP A 205 11.77 -12.13 0.72
C ASP A 205 12.33 -11.29 1.90
N SER A 206 11.69 -10.15 2.18
CA SER A 206 12.21 -9.13 3.11
C SER A 206 11.51 -9.13 4.46
N GLY A 207 11.13 -10.29 4.98
CA GLY A 207 10.49 -10.40 6.29
C GLY A 207 9.52 -11.56 6.41
N LEU A 208 8.85 -11.64 7.55
CA LEU A 208 7.90 -12.68 7.94
C LEU A 208 6.54 -12.09 8.36
N GLN A 209 6.24 -10.86 7.91
CA GLN A 209 4.93 -10.25 8.08
C GLN A 209 3.88 -10.98 7.24
N GLY A 210 2.60 -10.68 7.48
CA GLY A 210 1.49 -11.28 6.72
C GLY A 210 1.63 -11.11 5.21
N TRP A 211 2.08 -9.94 4.76
CA TRP A 211 2.38 -9.68 3.33
C TRP A 211 3.34 -10.72 2.72
N ASN A 212 4.29 -11.21 3.49
CA ASN A 212 5.34 -12.13 3.03
C ASN A 212 4.95 -13.60 3.20
N VAL A 213 4.36 -13.97 4.36
CA VAL A 213 4.18 -15.38 4.71
C VAL A 213 2.80 -15.93 4.37
N LEU A 214 1.75 -15.10 4.34
CA LEU A 214 0.38 -15.58 4.08
C LEU A 214 0.19 -16.20 2.70
N PRO A 215 0.81 -15.73 1.60
CA PRO A 215 0.72 -16.44 0.32
C PRO A 215 1.13 -17.91 0.40
N TRP A 216 2.16 -18.22 1.17
CA TRP A 216 2.65 -19.59 1.38
C TRP A 216 1.71 -20.42 2.26
N ILE A 217 1.22 -19.85 3.37
CA ILE A 217 0.26 -20.49 4.25
C ILE A 217 -1.03 -20.85 3.49
N TRP A 218 -1.60 -19.87 2.79
CA TRP A 218 -2.84 -20.06 2.02
C TRP A 218 -2.66 -21.04 0.86
N SER A 219 -1.56 -20.91 0.11
CA SER A 219 -1.26 -21.85 -0.98
C SER A 219 -1.06 -23.28 -0.46
N GLY A 220 -0.51 -23.44 0.75
CA GLY A 220 -0.41 -24.71 1.45
C GLY A 220 -1.72 -25.26 2.02
N GLY A 221 -2.84 -24.52 1.90
CA GLY A 221 -4.15 -24.91 2.42
C GLY A 221 -4.41 -24.54 3.88
N GLY A 222 -3.53 -23.71 4.47
CA GLY A 222 -3.73 -23.14 5.80
C GLY A 222 -4.57 -21.87 5.75
N GLU A 223 -4.98 -21.40 6.92
CA GLU A 223 -5.73 -20.14 7.12
C GLU A 223 -5.14 -19.37 8.31
N ILE A 224 -5.44 -18.07 8.39
CA ILE A 224 -5.00 -17.27 9.53
C ILE A 224 -6.05 -17.23 10.64
N THR A 225 -7.36 -17.23 10.30
CA THR A 225 -8.49 -17.22 11.23
C THR A 225 -9.65 -18.00 10.64
N ASP A 226 -10.71 -18.21 11.43
CA ASP A 226 -12.03 -18.58 10.91
C ASP A 226 -12.62 -17.42 10.06
N GLU A 227 -13.67 -17.73 9.26
CA GLU A 227 -14.35 -16.73 8.40
C GLU A 227 -14.99 -15.58 9.21
N GLY A 228 -15.33 -15.82 10.47
CA GLY A 228 -15.96 -14.84 11.35
C GLY A 228 -14.98 -13.93 12.07
N LEU A 229 -13.67 -14.07 11.84
CA LEU A 229 -12.61 -13.36 12.57
C LEU A 229 -12.75 -13.50 14.10
N THR A 230 -13.14 -14.71 14.57
CA THR A 230 -13.37 -14.97 15.99
C THR A 230 -12.24 -15.73 16.66
N THR A 231 -11.47 -16.51 15.90
CA THR A 231 -10.32 -17.27 16.41
C THR A 231 -9.29 -17.54 15.33
N SER A 232 -8.02 -17.50 15.73
CA SER A 232 -6.85 -17.90 14.94
C SER A 232 -6.37 -19.32 15.33
N SER A 233 -6.58 -19.70 16.59
CA SER A 233 -6.24 -21.04 17.10
C SER A 233 -7.03 -22.13 16.36
N GLY A 234 -6.30 -23.14 15.87
CA GLY A 234 -6.83 -24.21 15.02
C GLY A 234 -6.82 -23.89 13.53
N TYR A 235 -6.57 -22.65 13.13
CA TYR A 235 -6.42 -22.18 11.75
C TYR A 235 -4.96 -21.86 11.41
N LEU A 236 -4.37 -20.86 12.05
CA LEU A 236 -2.99 -20.48 11.81
C LEU A 236 -2.01 -21.59 12.25
N ASP A 237 -2.30 -22.32 13.31
CA ASP A 237 -1.50 -23.43 13.80
C ASP A 237 -2.00 -24.80 13.33
N SER A 238 -2.83 -24.83 12.27
CA SER A 238 -3.29 -26.06 11.61
C SER A 238 -2.12 -26.85 11.00
N ALA A 239 -2.33 -28.14 10.77
CA ALA A 239 -1.32 -28.98 10.14
C ALA A 239 -0.90 -28.47 8.75
N ALA A 240 -1.83 -27.88 7.98
CA ALA A 240 -1.57 -27.30 6.67
C ALA A 240 -0.68 -26.05 6.76
N SER A 241 -1.00 -25.12 7.67
CA SER A 241 -0.17 -23.93 7.93
C SER A 241 1.24 -24.31 8.39
N VAL A 242 1.32 -25.28 9.31
CA VAL A 242 2.61 -25.78 9.83
C VAL A 242 3.45 -26.40 8.71
N ALA A 243 2.84 -27.20 7.82
CA ALA A 243 3.57 -27.82 6.72
C ALA A 243 4.10 -26.77 5.72
N ALA A 244 3.28 -25.75 5.37
CA ALA A 244 3.68 -24.67 4.48
C ALA A 244 4.85 -23.83 5.04
N VAL A 245 4.80 -23.46 6.32
CA VAL A 245 5.88 -22.71 6.95
C VAL A 245 7.12 -23.59 7.16
N GLN A 246 6.93 -24.89 7.46
CA GLN A 246 8.06 -25.83 7.61
C GLN A 246 8.85 -25.96 6.31
N MET A 247 8.19 -26.01 5.16
CA MET A 247 8.86 -25.98 3.85
C MET A 247 9.79 -24.78 3.72
N LEU A 248 9.33 -23.56 4.08
CA LEU A 248 10.18 -22.38 4.03
C LEU A 248 11.35 -22.45 5.04
N VAL A 249 11.11 -22.99 6.20
CA VAL A 249 12.15 -23.18 7.24
C VAL A 249 13.20 -24.20 6.76
N ASP A 250 12.77 -25.30 6.14
CA ASP A 250 13.68 -26.33 5.61
C ASP A 250 14.55 -25.76 4.48
N LEU A 251 13.96 -24.97 3.56
CA LEU A 251 14.68 -24.26 2.50
C LEU A 251 15.66 -23.22 3.07
N TYR A 252 15.27 -22.50 4.12
CA TYR A 252 16.14 -21.55 4.80
C TYR A 252 17.34 -22.24 5.47
N GLN A 253 17.11 -23.36 6.18
CA GLN A 253 18.14 -24.14 6.84
C GLN A 253 19.07 -24.86 5.85
N ALA A 254 18.62 -25.06 4.62
CA ALA A 254 19.43 -25.57 3.50
C ALA A 254 20.17 -24.48 2.73
N ASP A 255 20.21 -23.23 3.23
CA ASP A 255 20.79 -22.05 2.57
C ASP A 255 20.17 -21.70 1.20
N ALA A 256 18.97 -22.26 0.89
CA ALA A 256 18.23 -21.95 -0.33
C ALA A 256 17.42 -20.63 -0.23
N ILE A 257 17.16 -20.14 0.98
CA ILE A 257 16.58 -18.83 1.28
C ILE A 257 17.58 -18.03 2.12
N PRO A 258 17.93 -16.78 1.71
CA PRO A 258 18.88 -15.95 2.44
C PRO A 258 18.28 -15.39 3.74
N ASN A 259 19.14 -14.98 4.67
CA ASN A 259 18.75 -14.38 5.95
C ASN A 259 18.04 -13.03 5.86
N LEU A 260 17.79 -12.52 4.65
CA LEU A 260 16.93 -11.37 4.40
C LEU A 260 15.50 -11.62 4.93
N ILE A 261 14.99 -12.84 4.81
CA ILE A 261 13.66 -13.24 5.27
C ILE A 261 13.48 -13.08 6.79
N THR A 262 14.55 -13.21 7.56
CA THR A 262 14.54 -12.98 9.03
C THR A 262 14.88 -11.54 9.43
N GLY A 263 14.92 -10.61 8.47
CA GLY A 263 15.19 -9.19 8.72
C GLY A 263 16.66 -8.82 8.91
N ASN A 264 17.60 -9.69 8.58
CA ASN A 264 19.03 -9.40 8.70
C ASN A 264 19.52 -8.39 7.65
N SER A 265 20.04 -7.27 8.12
CA SER A 265 20.44 -6.09 7.33
C SER A 265 21.76 -6.21 6.55
N GLY A 266 22.15 -7.40 6.14
CA GLY A 266 23.40 -7.60 5.39
C GLY A 266 23.21 -8.27 4.03
N ALA A 267 22.00 -8.71 3.73
CA ALA A 267 21.64 -9.33 2.46
C ALA A 267 21.29 -8.27 1.42
N THR A 268 21.45 -8.59 0.15
CA THR A 268 21.00 -7.76 -0.97
C THR A 268 19.46 -7.67 -0.95
N SER A 269 18.90 -6.52 -1.30
CA SER A 269 17.44 -6.36 -1.43
C SER A 269 16.88 -7.32 -2.49
N THR A 270 15.60 -7.66 -2.42
CA THR A 270 14.93 -8.48 -3.45
C THR A 270 15.00 -7.82 -4.83
N SER A 271 14.80 -6.49 -4.87
CA SER A 271 14.83 -5.67 -6.09
C SER A 271 16.17 -5.66 -6.80
N ASP A 272 17.28 -5.79 -6.08
CA ASP A 272 18.65 -5.82 -6.64
C ASP A 272 19.17 -7.25 -6.83
N GLY A 273 18.80 -8.16 -5.92
CA GLY A 273 19.28 -9.53 -5.91
C GLY A 273 18.73 -10.39 -7.05
N LEU A 274 17.46 -10.17 -7.44
CA LEU A 274 16.84 -10.88 -8.55
C LEU A 274 17.47 -10.49 -9.90
N PRO A 275 17.59 -9.21 -10.30
CA PRO A 275 18.24 -8.83 -11.54
C PRO A 275 19.73 -9.23 -11.62
N SER A 276 20.41 -9.25 -10.48
CA SER A 276 21.81 -9.67 -10.40
C SER A 276 22.01 -11.18 -10.29
N THR A 277 20.94 -11.97 -10.35
CA THR A 277 20.92 -13.44 -10.25
C THR A 277 21.54 -13.97 -8.93
N GLN A 278 21.46 -13.20 -7.85
CA GLN A 278 21.76 -13.70 -6.51
C GLN A 278 20.58 -14.54 -5.98
N TYR A 279 19.38 -14.21 -6.42
CA TYR A 279 18.15 -14.90 -6.14
C TYR A 279 17.52 -15.40 -7.44
N ALA A 280 16.99 -16.60 -7.43
CA ALA A 280 16.31 -17.19 -8.58
C ALA A 280 14.88 -16.65 -8.71
N THR A 281 14.18 -16.54 -7.58
CA THR A 281 12.79 -16.12 -7.50
C THR A 281 12.55 -15.18 -6.32
N ILE A 282 11.54 -14.33 -6.45
CA ILE A 282 10.96 -13.52 -5.37
C ILE A 282 9.44 -13.50 -5.54
N LEU A 283 8.70 -13.12 -4.50
CA LEU A 283 7.32 -12.64 -4.68
C LEU A 283 7.35 -11.11 -4.72
N ASP A 284 6.76 -10.51 -5.78
CA ASP A 284 6.69 -9.05 -5.89
C ASP A 284 5.49 -8.60 -6.75
N GLY A 285 5.26 -7.29 -6.81
CA GLY A 285 4.10 -6.69 -7.43
C GLY A 285 4.39 -5.95 -8.74
N PRO A 286 3.34 -5.40 -9.39
CA PRO A 286 3.46 -4.75 -10.70
C PRO A 286 4.32 -3.47 -10.70
N TRP A 287 4.48 -2.81 -9.56
CA TRP A 287 5.32 -1.60 -9.39
C TRP A 287 6.79 -1.83 -9.73
N MET A 288 7.26 -3.08 -9.68
CA MET A 288 8.66 -3.42 -9.95
C MET A 288 9.04 -3.26 -11.42
N ARG A 289 8.08 -3.29 -12.35
CA ARG A 289 8.35 -3.11 -13.78
C ARG A 289 9.15 -1.83 -14.06
N ASP A 290 8.66 -0.72 -13.56
CA ASP A 290 9.27 0.59 -13.86
C ASP A 290 10.57 0.79 -13.09
N ILE A 291 10.66 0.28 -11.86
CA ILE A 291 11.90 0.27 -11.08
C ILE A 291 12.99 -0.49 -11.83
N TRP A 292 12.71 -1.71 -12.29
CA TRP A 292 13.71 -2.49 -13.03
C TRP A 292 14.01 -1.93 -14.41
N THR A 293 13.02 -1.43 -15.14
CA THR A 293 13.24 -0.77 -16.44
C THR A 293 14.20 0.40 -16.31
N GLY A 294 14.10 1.18 -15.23
CA GLY A 294 15.00 2.29 -14.97
C GLY A 294 16.37 1.90 -14.45
N GLN A 295 16.46 0.92 -13.57
CA GLN A 295 17.70 0.55 -12.88
C GLN A 295 18.46 -0.61 -13.53
N TYR A 296 17.73 -1.55 -14.16
CA TYR A 296 18.25 -2.78 -14.76
C TYR A 296 17.69 -3.00 -16.16
N PRO A 297 17.98 -2.13 -17.15
CA PRO A 297 17.33 -2.13 -18.47
C PRO A 297 17.53 -3.43 -19.28
N ASP A 298 18.55 -4.21 -18.96
CA ASP A 298 18.83 -5.50 -19.61
C ASP A 298 18.15 -6.69 -18.91
N PHE A 299 17.51 -6.47 -17.76
CA PHE A 299 16.80 -7.50 -17.01
C PHE A 299 15.39 -7.71 -17.58
N THR A 300 15.04 -8.95 -17.88
CA THR A 300 13.71 -9.34 -18.30
C THR A 300 13.13 -10.32 -17.26
N PRO A 301 12.23 -9.87 -16.37
CA PRO A 301 11.59 -10.73 -15.40
C PRO A 301 10.55 -11.65 -16.06
N ILE A 302 10.40 -12.86 -15.51
CA ILE A 302 9.34 -13.80 -15.86
C ILE A 302 8.34 -13.80 -14.72
N TYR A 303 7.09 -13.46 -15.03
CA TYR A 303 5.99 -13.41 -14.05
C TYR A 303 5.16 -14.70 -14.15
N ALA A 304 4.86 -15.30 -13.00
CA ALA A 304 4.03 -16.50 -12.89
C ALA A 304 3.18 -16.43 -11.61
N PRO A 305 2.06 -17.13 -11.51
CA PRO A 305 1.34 -17.27 -10.25
C PRO A 305 2.22 -17.78 -9.11
N VAL A 306 1.85 -17.50 -7.87
CA VAL A 306 2.46 -18.10 -6.68
C VAL A 306 2.41 -19.61 -6.81
N PRO A 307 3.49 -20.36 -6.50
CA PRO A 307 3.49 -21.80 -6.58
C PRO A 307 2.34 -22.43 -5.79
N ALA A 308 1.60 -23.32 -6.40
CA ALA A 308 0.46 -23.97 -5.80
C ALA A 308 0.90 -25.09 -4.84
N GLY A 309 0.31 -25.07 -3.66
CA GLY A 309 0.27 -26.20 -2.73
C GLY A 309 -1.12 -26.83 -2.70
N ASP A 310 -1.49 -27.49 -1.60
CA ASP A 310 -2.80 -28.15 -1.42
C ASP A 310 -3.97 -27.16 -1.43
N GLY A 311 -3.73 -25.88 -1.09
CA GLY A 311 -4.71 -24.79 -1.16
C GLY A 311 -4.83 -24.14 -2.53
N GLY A 312 -4.05 -24.57 -3.52
CA GLY A 312 -3.97 -23.94 -4.84
C GLY A 312 -2.92 -22.83 -4.90
N SER A 313 -3.02 -21.95 -5.89
CA SER A 313 -2.18 -20.76 -6.01
C SER A 313 -2.93 -19.57 -5.38
N VAL A 314 -2.51 -19.13 -4.21
CA VAL A 314 -3.15 -18.06 -3.47
C VAL A 314 -2.12 -16.98 -3.11
N SER A 315 -2.44 -15.73 -3.35
CA SER A 315 -1.60 -14.60 -2.97
C SER A 315 -2.33 -13.64 -2.05
N VAL A 316 -1.64 -12.57 -1.66
CA VAL A 316 -2.19 -11.50 -0.83
C VAL A 316 -2.73 -10.36 -1.70
N VAL A 317 -3.88 -9.81 -1.34
CA VAL A 317 -4.36 -8.54 -1.90
C VAL A 317 -3.60 -7.40 -1.24
N GLY A 318 -3.10 -6.51 -2.06
CA GLY A 318 -2.54 -5.23 -1.68
C GLY A 318 -3.22 -4.09 -2.43
N GLY A 319 -2.71 -2.92 -2.21
CA GLY A 319 -3.19 -1.69 -2.80
C GLY A 319 -3.24 -0.57 -1.79
N GLU A 320 -3.64 0.57 -2.25
CA GLU A 320 -3.79 1.77 -1.44
C GLU A 320 -5.15 2.39 -1.65
N ASP A 321 -5.62 3.02 -0.60
CA ASP A 321 -6.88 3.74 -0.53
C ASP A 321 -6.64 5.24 -0.46
N ILE A 322 -7.54 6.03 -1.06
CA ILE A 322 -7.61 7.48 -0.87
C ILE A 322 -8.57 7.79 0.27
N VAL A 323 -8.09 8.52 1.26
CA VAL A 323 -8.87 8.85 2.47
C VAL A 323 -8.86 10.36 2.71
N ILE A 324 -9.90 10.85 3.39
CA ILE A 324 -10.02 12.23 3.86
C ILE A 324 -9.92 12.21 5.39
N PRO A 325 -8.90 12.85 6.00
CA PRO A 325 -8.86 13.03 7.44
C PRO A 325 -10.07 13.82 7.96
N ALA A 326 -10.68 13.33 9.04
CA ALA A 326 -11.85 13.98 9.66
C ALA A 326 -11.58 15.43 10.13
N SER A 327 -10.30 15.75 10.39
CA SER A 327 -9.88 17.09 10.81
C SER A 327 -9.69 18.09 9.66
N SER A 328 -9.77 17.65 8.38
CA SER A 328 -9.69 18.57 7.25
C SER A 328 -10.85 19.56 7.26
N SER A 329 -10.54 20.83 7.09
CA SER A 329 -11.55 21.90 6.90
C SER A 329 -12.02 22.02 5.45
N ASN A 330 -11.41 21.25 4.54
CA ASN A 330 -11.61 21.32 3.10
C ASN A 330 -12.27 20.03 2.53
N GLN A 331 -13.07 19.34 3.35
CA GLN A 331 -13.60 17.99 2.98
C GLN A 331 -14.39 18.00 1.67
N ASP A 332 -15.19 19.05 1.38
CA ASP A 332 -15.93 19.15 0.12
C ASP A 332 -14.99 19.23 -1.10
N ALA A 333 -13.93 20.03 -1.01
CA ALA A 333 -12.93 20.14 -2.08
C ALA A 333 -12.08 18.86 -2.20
N ALA A 334 -11.75 18.21 -1.08
CA ALA A 334 -11.08 16.93 -1.04
C ALA A 334 -11.92 15.82 -1.71
N ALA A 335 -13.24 15.81 -1.47
CA ALA A 335 -14.16 14.90 -2.12
C ALA A 335 -14.19 15.05 -3.65
N GLU A 336 -14.02 16.27 -4.20
CA GLU A 336 -13.87 16.46 -5.66
C GLU A 336 -12.61 15.78 -6.19
N PHE A 337 -11.49 15.83 -5.45
CA PHE A 337 -10.28 15.12 -5.86
C PHE A 337 -10.46 13.60 -5.72
N VAL A 338 -11.12 13.11 -4.67
CA VAL A 338 -11.48 11.68 -4.54
C VAL A 338 -12.29 11.21 -5.75
N ARG A 339 -13.31 11.97 -6.19
CA ARG A 339 -14.08 11.65 -7.42
C ARG A 339 -13.19 11.56 -8.65
N PHE A 340 -12.27 12.51 -8.78
CA PHE A 340 -11.34 12.52 -9.91
C PHE A 340 -10.45 11.27 -9.93
N THR A 341 -10.00 10.79 -8.76
CA THR A 341 -9.20 9.55 -8.69
C THR A 341 -9.97 8.31 -9.14
N GLN A 342 -11.30 8.33 -9.11
CA GLN A 342 -12.17 7.24 -9.59
C GLN A 342 -12.52 7.37 -11.08
N SER A 343 -11.98 8.37 -11.78
CA SER A 343 -12.19 8.51 -13.22
C SER A 343 -11.33 7.56 -14.05
N ASP A 344 -11.81 7.18 -15.23
CA ASP A 344 -11.01 6.43 -16.21
C ASP A 344 -9.71 7.18 -16.57
N GLU A 345 -9.74 8.52 -16.60
CA GLU A 345 -8.56 9.35 -16.86
C GLU A 345 -7.46 9.09 -15.85
N PHE A 346 -7.77 9.19 -14.55
CA PHE A 346 -6.81 8.96 -13.49
C PHE A 346 -6.32 7.52 -13.49
N GLN A 347 -7.25 6.58 -13.49
CA GLN A 347 -6.97 5.15 -13.36
C GLN A 347 -6.13 4.62 -14.53
N LEU A 348 -6.42 5.02 -15.77
CA LEU A 348 -5.67 4.58 -16.94
C LEU A 348 -4.29 5.25 -17.03
N ALA A 349 -4.15 6.52 -16.63
CA ALA A 349 -2.85 7.17 -16.59
C ALA A 349 -1.93 6.51 -15.57
N MET A 350 -2.44 6.19 -14.38
CA MET A 350 -1.69 5.47 -13.34
C MET A 350 -1.38 4.01 -13.74
N ALA A 351 -2.26 3.38 -14.53
CA ALA A 351 -2.00 2.04 -15.07
C ALA A 351 -0.77 2.00 -15.99
N GLN A 352 -0.49 3.08 -16.72
CA GLN A 352 0.70 3.16 -17.58
C GLN A 352 2.03 3.15 -16.81
N VAL A 353 1.97 3.45 -15.50
CA VAL A 353 3.14 3.52 -14.62
C VAL A 353 3.07 2.51 -13.47
N GLY A 354 2.43 1.35 -13.69
CA GLY A 354 2.52 0.18 -12.82
C GLY A 354 1.44 0.07 -11.74
N GLN A 355 0.42 0.93 -11.73
CA GLN A 355 -0.72 0.80 -10.81
C GLN A 355 -1.84 -0.02 -11.45
N MET A 356 -2.42 -0.98 -10.73
CA MET A 356 -3.59 -1.70 -11.24
C MET A 356 -4.87 -0.92 -10.91
N PRO A 357 -5.71 -0.63 -11.92
CA PRO A 357 -6.95 0.09 -11.69
C PRO A 357 -7.92 -0.64 -10.76
N VAL A 358 -8.69 0.12 -10.02
CA VAL A 358 -9.74 -0.38 -9.11
C VAL A 358 -11.15 -0.17 -9.68
N VAL A 359 -11.31 0.72 -10.67
CA VAL A 359 -12.56 0.92 -11.40
C VAL A 359 -12.67 -0.12 -12.50
N GLU A 360 -13.79 -0.85 -12.56
CA GLU A 360 -13.96 -2.03 -13.45
C GLU A 360 -13.77 -1.70 -14.93
N SER A 361 -14.25 -0.52 -15.40
CA SER A 361 -14.07 -0.07 -16.78
C SER A 361 -12.60 0.12 -17.14
N ALA A 362 -11.86 0.82 -16.28
CA ALA A 362 -10.44 1.10 -16.45
C ALA A 362 -9.59 -0.17 -16.33
N GLY A 363 -9.91 -1.07 -15.38
CA GLY A 363 -9.22 -2.35 -15.21
C GLY A 363 -9.34 -3.25 -16.45
N SER A 364 -10.54 -3.33 -17.01
CA SER A 364 -10.78 -4.06 -18.25
C SER A 364 -10.01 -3.47 -19.44
N ALA A 365 -9.94 -2.14 -19.54
CA ALA A 365 -9.21 -1.45 -20.60
C ALA A 365 -7.69 -1.62 -20.45
N ALA A 366 -7.15 -1.50 -19.24
CA ALA A 366 -5.73 -1.68 -18.96
C ALA A 366 -5.24 -3.10 -19.27
N ALA A 367 -5.99 -4.13 -18.86
CA ALA A 367 -5.66 -5.53 -19.14
C ALA A 367 -5.68 -5.86 -20.63
N GLN A 368 -6.54 -5.22 -21.42
CA GLN A 368 -6.56 -5.38 -22.87
C GLN A 368 -5.39 -4.64 -23.57
N ALA A 369 -4.95 -3.52 -23.00
CA ALA A 369 -3.91 -2.69 -23.60
C ALA A 369 -2.50 -3.22 -23.33
N ASP A 370 -2.26 -3.84 -22.17
CA ASP A 370 -0.94 -4.29 -21.74
C ASP A 370 -0.97 -5.72 -21.16
N PRO A 371 -0.47 -6.72 -21.89
CA PRO A 371 -0.38 -8.11 -21.42
C PRO A 371 0.45 -8.30 -20.14
N PHE A 372 1.24 -7.30 -19.75
CA PHE A 372 1.99 -7.31 -18.49
C PHE A 372 1.08 -7.57 -17.29
N TYR A 373 -0.17 -7.06 -17.31
CA TYR A 373 -1.09 -7.21 -16.20
C TYR A 373 -1.77 -8.58 -16.11
N GLU A 374 -1.65 -9.45 -17.14
CA GLU A 374 -2.33 -10.75 -17.18
C GLU A 374 -1.96 -11.68 -15.99
N PRO A 375 -0.66 -11.87 -15.61
CA PRO A 375 -0.30 -12.69 -14.46
C PRO A 375 -0.87 -12.14 -13.14
N PHE A 376 -0.85 -10.82 -12.96
CA PHE A 376 -1.37 -10.17 -11.75
C PHE A 376 -2.89 -10.26 -11.68
N ALA A 377 -3.60 -10.00 -12.76
CA ALA A 377 -5.06 -10.13 -12.82
C ALA A 377 -5.51 -11.59 -12.56
N THR A 378 -4.78 -12.55 -13.10
CA THR A 378 -5.00 -13.98 -12.85
C THR A 378 -4.80 -14.32 -11.37
N GLN A 379 -3.73 -13.84 -10.76
CA GLN A 379 -3.43 -14.10 -9.36
C GLN A 379 -4.40 -13.37 -8.43
N LEU A 380 -4.82 -12.15 -8.77
CA LEU A 380 -5.76 -11.37 -7.96
C LEU A 380 -7.11 -12.08 -7.80
N ALA A 381 -7.52 -12.88 -8.80
CA ALA A 381 -8.76 -13.67 -8.72
C ALA A 381 -8.77 -14.73 -7.58
N THR A 382 -7.59 -15.11 -7.09
CA THR A 382 -7.42 -16.08 -5.98
C THR A 382 -6.74 -15.44 -4.75
N ALA A 383 -6.42 -14.16 -4.81
CA ALA A 383 -5.77 -13.46 -3.71
C ALA A 383 -6.74 -13.20 -2.56
N LYS A 384 -6.21 -13.21 -1.32
CA LYS A 384 -6.96 -12.94 -0.10
C LYS A 384 -6.48 -11.66 0.57
N PRO A 385 -7.36 -10.87 1.19
CA PRO A 385 -6.95 -9.72 1.99
C PRO A 385 -6.27 -10.19 3.29
N ARG A 386 -5.36 -9.37 3.80
CA ARG A 386 -4.89 -9.47 5.18
C ARG A 386 -6.06 -9.20 6.13
N LEU A 387 -5.91 -9.51 7.43
CA LEU A 387 -6.98 -9.27 8.41
C LEU A 387 -7.37 -7.79 8.44
N ALA A 388 -8.61 -7.48 8.07
CA ALA A 388 -9.17 -6.13 8.10
C ALA A 388 -9.65 -5.76 9.51
N ILE A 389 -8.73 -5.68 10.46
CA ILE A 389 -8.97 -5.30 11.86
C ILE A 389 -8.09 -4.11 12.25
N PRO A 390 -8.48 -3.29 13.23
CA PRO A 390 -7.68 -2.14 13.69
C PRO A 390 -6.26 -2.50 14.09
N GLN A 391 -6.05 -3.73 14.58
CA GLN A 391 -4.77 -4.26 15.05
C GLN A 391 -3.99 -5.02 13.97
N SER A 392 -4.26 -4.81 12.67
CA SER A 392 -3.59 -5.55 11.58
C SER A 392 -2.07 -5.47 11.62
N SER A 393 -1.51 -4.34 12.07
CA SER A 393 -0.05 -4.18 12.20
C SER A 393 0.54 -4.93 13.39
N GLU A 394 -0.23 -5.14 14.44
CA GLU A 394 0.14 -6.01 15.56
C GLU A 394 0.19 -7.47 15.09
N VAL A 395 -0.74 -7.90 14.22
CA VAL A 395 -0.69 -9.24 13.61
C VAL A 395 0.61 -9.44 12.83
N ASP A 396 1.02 -8.47 12.01
CA ASP A 396 2.29 -8.51 11.27
C ASP A 396 3.49 -8.62 12.21
N THR A 397 3.46 -7.89 13.33
CA THR A 397 4.50 -7.93 14.37
C THR A 397 4.54 -9.28 15.08
N ILE A 398 3.38 -9.85 15.40
CA ILE A 398 3.25 -11.18 16.02
C ILE A 398 3.83 -12.25 15.10
N LEU A 399 3.41 -12.27 13.81
CA LEU A 399 3.92 -13.23 12.83
C LEU A 399 5.46 -13.16 12.73
N SER A 400 6.01 -11.97 12.58
CA SER A 400 7.47 -11.79 12.47
C SER A 400 8.21 -12.23 13.74
N THR A 401 7.67 -11.88 14.92
CA THR A 401 8.29 -12.18 16.21
C THR A 401 8.29 -13.67 16.51
N GLU A 402 7.17 -14.35 16.27
CA GLU A 402 7.03 -15.76 16.62
C GLU A 402 7.65 -16.69 15.57
N LEU A 403 7.67 -16.30 14.29
CA LEU A 403 8.26 -17.13 13.23
C LEU A 403 9.77 -17.05 13.17
N THR A 404 10.39 -15.89 13.44
CA THR A 404 11.86 -15.74 13.38
C THR A 404 12.61 -16.83 14.18
N PRO A 405 12.22 -17.18 15.43
CA PRO A 405 12.84 -18.26 16.17
C PRO A 405 12.72 -19.66 15.53
N ALA A 406 11.68 -19.90 14.71
CA ALA A 406 11.54 -21.16 13.99
C ALA A 406 12.54 -21.25 12.84
N PHE A 407 12.75 -20.16 12.10
CA PHE A 407 13.78 -20.08 11.07
C PHE A 407 15.18 -20.26 11.64
N ASP A 408 15.47 -19.65 12.78
CA ASP A 408 16.77 -19.77 13.47
C ASP A 408 16.96 -21.15 14.16
N GLY A 409 15.93 -22.02 14.15
CA GLY A 409 15.99 -23.36 14.76
C GLY A 409 15.91 -23.40 16.29
N SER A 410 15.56 -22.27 16.93
CA SER A 410 15.44 -22.19 18.40
C SER A 410 14.06 -22.61 18.92
N THR A 411 13.07 -22.76 18.03
CA THR A 411 11.76 -23.36 18.31
C THR A 411 11.26 -24.17 17.12
N THR A 412 10.16 -24.91 17.27
CA THR A 412 9.52 -25.59 16.15
C THR A 412 8.47 -24.68 15.50
N VAL A 413 8.18 -24.89 14.21
CA VAL A 413 7.13 -24.16 13.48
C VAL A 413 5.77 -24.29 14.18
N GLN A 414 5.43 -25.50 14.67
CA GLN A 414 4.17 -25.71 15.42
C GLN A 414 4.08 -24.81 16.64
N VAL A 415 5.15 -24.73 17.45
CA VAL A 415 5.16 -23.88 18.66
C VAL A 415 5.09 -22.40 18.30
N ALA A 416 5.78 -21.98 17.23
CA ALA A 416 5.76 -20.60 16.76
C ALA A 416 4.35 -20.18 16.30
N LEU A 417 3.72 -20.98 15.45
CA LEU A 417 2.37 -20.71 14.95
C LEU A 417 1.30 -20.80 16.06
N THR A 418 1.42 -21.74 17.01
CA THR A 418 0.49 -21.79 18.15
C THR A 418 0.58 -20.52 19.00
N ARG A 419 1.79 -20.03 19.30
CA ARG A 419 1.96 -18.76 20.05
C ARG A 419 1.45 -17.56 19.28
N ALA A 420 1.66 -17.53 17.98
CA ALA A 420 1.12 -16.47 17.12
C ALA A 420 -0.43 -16.49 17.12
N ALA A 421 -1.05 -17.67 16.98
CA ALA A 421 -2.48 -17.85 17.01
C ALA A 421 -3.10 -17.40 18.34
N GLU A 422 -2.53 -17.80 19.48
CA GLU A 422 -2.98 -17.38 20.82
C GLU A 422 -2.92 -15.86 21.02
N GLN A 423 -1.89 -15.18 20.48
CA GLN A 423 -1.76 -13.73 20.55
C GLN A 423 -2.76 -13.03 19.62
N ILE A 424 -3.00 -13.57 18.43
CA ILE A 424 -4.02 -13.05 17.50
C ILE A 424 -5.41 -13.23 18.09
N ASP A 425 -5.74 -14.37 18.74
CA ASP A 425 -7.00 -14.57 19.45
C ASP A 425 -7.24 -13.46 20.49
N ALA A 426 -6.19 -13.06 21.22
CA ALA A 426 -6.29 -11.97 22.18
C ALA A 426 -6.57 -10.60 21.54
N LEU A 427 -6.06 -10.35 20.32
CA LEU A 427 -6.38 -9.15 19.55
C LEU A 427 -7.83 -9.18 19.06
N LEU A 428 -8.28 -10.31 18.49
CA LEU A 428 -9.65 -10.48 18.00
C LEU A 428 -10.69 -10.32 19.12
N ALA A 429 -10.39 -10.76 20.33
CA ALA A 429 -11.28 -10.58 21.49
C ALA A 429 -11.38 -9.13 21.98
N SER A 430 -10.48 -8.24 21.54
CA SER A 430 -10.41 -6.82 21.93
C SER A 430 -10.89 -5.86 20.82
N SER A 431 -11.23 -6.40 19.66
CA SER A 431 -11.63 -5.66 18.44
C SER A 431 -13.10 -5.26 18.47
#